data_cab7dbee4b1adfc8aab0f76899b86b3f
#
_entry.id   cab7dbee4b1adfc8aab0f76899b86b3f
#
_cell.length_a   1.000
_cell.length_b   1.000
_cell.length_c   1.000
_cell.angle_alpha   90.00
_cell.angle_beta   90.00
_cell.angle_gamma   90.00
#
_symmetry.space_group_name_H-M   'P 1'
#
loop_
_entity.id
_entity.type
_entity.pdbx_description
1 polymer ?
#
loop_
_entity_poly.entity_id
_entity_poly.type
_entity_poly.pdbx_seq_one_letter_code
_entity_poly.pdbx_strand_id
1 'polypeptide(L)'
;ALAYFFGRELYKKLNVPIGLVYSAWGGTPCESWVSFETAKAVGGFESTLNMYEECNFDRDAILARDPGAEHFQKPTLEYNAMIYPLRIMPIAGAIWYQGENNVGNNVQYEPLFKGLINNWREIWGNNFPFYFVQLAGYQQPVEVQPGSQWAALRWAQQKALELDNTGMATAVDVGETDDIHPKNKQEVARRLSLLALKNTYGFTDIIDKAPELKSYSFTNRKAVLTFSAPLTVKEVALPRGFIMQTPTGQFVKGRCTLENDSTISVSGTFTGAPISVRYNWADFPNGNLYGENDLPVLPFRTDQMDGVLNSIETVKTDSNDKTVDVVTTDGVVVRRNADHSSATSGLPEGVYIVGSKKVLVK
;
A
#
# COMPACT_ATOMS: atom_id res chain seq x y z
N ALA A 1 -11.18 -9.68 19.32
CA ALA A 1 -11.41 -8.28 19.76
C ALA A 1 -11.79 -7.39 18.56
N LEU A 2 -11.01 -7.38 17.47
CA LEU A 2 -11.22 -6.46 16.33
C LEU A 2 -12.63 -6.60 15.73
N ALA A 3 -13.04 -7.79 15.34
CA ALA A 3 -14.36 -8.05 14.75
C ALA A 3 -15.50 -7.61 15.69
N TYR A 4 -15.38 -7.87 16.99
CA TYR A 4 -16.35 -7.42 17.97
C TYR A 4 -16.50 -5.90 18.01
N PHE A 5 -15.38 -5.16 18.08
CA PHE A 5 -15.45 -3.69 18.11
C PHE A 5 -15.98 -3.12 16.79
N PHE A 6 -15.59 -3.70 15.65
CA PHE A 6 -16.12 -3.34 14.35
C PHE A 6 -17.65 -3.53 14.29
N GLY A 7 -18.13 -4.73 14.65
CA GLY A 7 -19.58 -5.03 14.69
C GLY A 7 -20.33 -4.14 15.67
N ARG A 8 -19.73 -3.81 16.82
CA ARG A 8 -20.31 -2.89 17.80
C ARG A 8 -20.52 -1.48 17.23
N GLU A 9 -19.54 -0.95 16.52
CA GLU A 9 -19.65 0.39 15.90
C GLU A 9 -20.72 0.39 14.79
N LEU A 10 -20.77 -0.66 13.96
CA LEU A 10 -21.84 -0.82 12.98
C LEU A 10 -23.22 -0.94 13.63
N TYR A 11 -23.36 -1.78 14.66
CA TYR A 11 -24.61 -1.95 15.40
C TYR A 11 -25.13 -0.62 15.95
N LYS A 12 -24.28 0.17 16.61
CA LYS A 12 -24.66 1.46 17.17
C LYS A 12 -25.15 2.46 16.12
N LYS A 13 -24.59 2.42 14.90
CA LYS A 13 -24.92 3.36 13.83
C LYS A 13 -26.10 2.90 13.00
N LEU A 14 -26.20 1.60 12.71
CA LEU A 14 -27.25 1.01 11.85
C LEU A 14 -28.49 0.60 12.62
N ASN A 15 -28.37 0.35 13.91
CA ASN A 15 -29.43 -0.17 14.80
C ASN A 15 -30.08 -1.48 14.31
N VAL A 16 -29.25 -2.37 13.73
CA VAL A 16 -29.65 -3.70 13.28
C VAL A 16 -28.66 -4.75 13.80
N PRO A 17 -29.06 -6.01 14.03
CA PRO A 17 -28.15 -7.08 14.40
C PRO A 17 -27.02 -7.23 13.38
N ILE A 18 -25.80 -7.38 13.85
CA ILE A 18 -24.59 -7.59 13.02
C ILE A 18 -24.06 -8.99 13.26
N GLY A 19 -24.16 -9.86 12.26
CA GLY A 19 -23.56 -11.19 12.27
C GLY A 19 -22.03 -11.09 12.05
N LEU A 20 -21.27 -11.76 12.90
CA LEU A 20 -19.81 -11.82 12.81
C LEU A 20 -19.37 -13.28 12.63
N VAL A 21 -18.67 -13.55 11.54
CA VAL A 21 -18.00 -14.84 11.31
C VAL A 21 -16.52 -14.64 11.57
N TYR A 22 -15.98 -15.37 12.53
CA TYR A 22 -14.57 -15.32 12.88
C TYR A 22 -13.85 -16.52 12.27
N SER A 23 -13.00 -16.23 11.28
CA SER A 23 -12.12 -17.20 10.63
C SER A 23 -10.71 -16.63 10.66
N ALA A 24 -9.90 -17.09 11.60
CA ALA A 24 -8.54 -16.60 11.78
C ALA A 24 -7.68 -17.61 12.55
N TRP A 25 -6.40 -17.69 12.16
CA TRP A 25 -5.38 -18.47 12.84
C TRP A 25 -4.11 -17.64 12.98
N GLY A 26 -3.66 -17.44 14.22
CA GLY A 26 -2.49 -16.58 14.50
C GLY A 26 -1.20 -17.14 13.93
N GLY A 27 -0.36 -16.27 13.38
CA GLY A 27 0.93 -16.64 12.80
C GLY A 27 0.87 -17.27 11.40
N THR A 28 -0.28 -17.25 10.72
CA THR A 28 -0.41 -17.73 9.35
C THR A 28 0.05 -16.68 8.34
N PRO A 29 0.76 -17.08 7.27
CA PRO A 29 1.04 -16.22 6.13
C PRO A 29 -0.15 -16.15 5.19
N CYS A 30 -0.15 -15.15 4.29
CA CYS A 30 -1.24 -14.89 3.35
C CYS A 30 -1.52 -16.09 2.42
N GLU A 31 -0.48 -16.79 1.97
CA GLU A 31 -0.57 -17.97 1.10
C GLU A 31 -1.38 -19.12 1.68
N SER A 32 -1.51 -19.22 3.00
CA SER A 32 -2.35 -20.25 3.63
C SER A 32 -3.85 -20.00 3.37
N TRP A 33 -4.24 -18.78 2.99
CA TRP A 33 -5.63 -18.32 2.86
C TRP A 33 -6.10 -18.17 1.41
N VAL A 34 -5.35 -18.67 0.43
CA VAL A 34 -5.70 -18.66 -1.00
C VAL A 34 -5.90 -20.08 -1.53
N SER A 35 -6.65 -20.21 -2.64
CA SER A 35 -6.79 -21.49 -3.33
C SER A 35 -5.47 -21.97 -3.92
N PHE A 36 -5.43 -23.27 -4.23
CA PHE A 36 -4.28 -23.87 -4.92
C PHE A 36 -3.97 -23.16 -6.25
N GLU A 37 -5.00 -22.86 -7.04
CA GLU A 37 -4.87 -22.18 -8.34
C GLU A 37 -4.32 -20.76 -8.17
N THR A 38 -4.77 -20.04 -7.14
CA THR A 38 -4.26 -18.69 -6.85
C THR A 38 -2.80 -18.74 -6.40
N ALA A 39 -2.44 -19.64 -5.51
CA ALA A 39 -1.06 -19.82 -5.05
C ALA A 39 -0.13 -20.20 -6.22
N LYS A 40 -0.61 -21.08 -7.11
CA LYS A 40 0.13 -21.52 -8.32
C LYS A 40 0.32 -20.39 -9.32
N ALA A 41 -0.71 -19.55 -9.52
CA ALA A 41 -0.64 -18.41 -10.44
C ALA A 41 0.29 -17.31 -9.94
N VAL A 42 0.36 -17.07 -8.62
CA VAL A 42 1.28 -16.10 -8.03
C VAL A 42 2.73 -16.59 -8.07
N GLY A 43 2.95 -17.91 -7.89
CA GLY A 43 4.28 -18.53 -7.87
C GLY A 43 5.02 -18.38 -6.54
N GLY A 44 6.19 -19.05 -6.46
CA GLY A 44 7.05 -19.05 -5.26
C GLY A 44 6.68 -20.12 -4.23
N PHE A 45 5.71 -20.97 -4.53
CA PHE A 45 5.25 -22.09 -3.69
C PHE A 45 5.41 -23.46 -4.38
N GLU A 46 6.13 -23.51 -5.49
CA GLU A 46 6.23 -24.65 -6.41
C GLU A 46 6.62 -25.94 -5.68
N SER A 47 7.56 -25.87 -4.75
CA SER A 47 8.03 -27.05 -4.01
C SER A 47 6.88 -27.74 -3.26
N THR A 48 6.01 -26.97 -2.60
CA THR A 48 4.88 -27.52 -1.85
C THR A 48 3.73 -27.91 -2.79
N LEU A 49 3.41 -27.06 -3.75
CA LEU A 49 2.28 -27.28 -4.66
C LEU A 49 2.51 -28.47 -5.60
N ASN A 50 3.72 -28.61 -6.16
CA ASN A 50 4.07 -29.77 -6.99
C ASN A 50 4.00 -31.07 -6.18
N MET A 51 4.45 -31.05 -4.94
CA MET A 51 4.31 -32.21 -4.06
C MET A 51 2.84 -32.63 -3.88
N TYR A 52 1.93 -31.64 -3.69
CA TYR A 52 0.50 -31.93 -3.60
C TYR A 52 -0.05 -32.56 -4.88
N GLU A 53 0.30 -32.03 -6.05
CA GLU A 53 -0.09 -32.59 -7.35
C GLU A 53 0.48 -34.00 -7.57
N GLU A 54 1.77 -34.21 -7.33
CA GLU A 54 2.47 -35.51 -7.49
C GLU A 54 1.90 -36.59 -6.57
N CYS A 55 1.38 -36.19 -5.41
CA CYS A 55 0.67 -37.09 -4.49
C CYS A 55 -0.83 -37.19 -4.80
N ASN A 56 -1.33 -36.64 -5.91
CA ASN A 56 -2.75 -36.59 -6.28
C ASN A 56 -3.65 -36.05 -5.15
N PHE A 57 -3.13 -35.11 -4.34
CA PHE A 57 -3.78 -34.56 -3.15
C PHE A 57 -4.19 -35.62 -2.11
N ASP A 58 -3.59 -36.81 -2.18
CA ASP A 58 -3.78 -37.84 -1.16
C ASP A 58 -3.02 -37.48 0.11
N ARG A 59 -3.75 -37.37 1.22
CA ARG A 59 -3.22 -36.90 2.52
C ARG A 59 -2.10 -37.81 3.04
N ASP A 60 -2.28 -39.13 2.97
CA ASP A 60 -1.32 -40.05 3.53
C ASP A 60 -0.04 -40.11 2.69
N ALA A 61 -0.14 -40.00 1.38
CA ALA A 61 1.00 -39.87 0.48
C ALA A 61 1.77 -38.55 0.71
N ILE A 62 1.06 -37.45 0.93
CA ILE A 62 1.66 -36.14 1.27
C ILE A 62 2.43 -36.22 2.58
N LEU A 63 1.81 -36.77 3.64
CA LEU A 63 2.44 -36.89 4.95
C LEU A 63 3.61 -37.87 4.98
N ALA A 64 3.56 -38.92 4.17
CA ALA A 64 4.70 -39.83 4.02
C ALA A 64 5.92 -39.13 3.38
N ARG A 65 5.68 -38.10 2.53
CA ARG A 65 6.73 -37.35 1.85
C ARG A 65 7.20 -36.13 2.64
N ASP A 66 6.27 -35.39 3.27
CA ASP A 66 6.54 -34.27 4.17
C ASP A 66 5.66 -34.39 5.43
N PRO A 67 6.17 -34.92 6.54
CA PRO A 67 5.43 -35.01 7.81
C PRO A 67 4.96 -33.64 8.35
N GLY A 68 5.56 -32.54 7.88
CA GLY A 68 5.18 -31.18 8.22
C GLY A 68 4.16 -30.55 7.27
N ALA A 69 3.61 -31.28 6.30
CA ALA A 69 2.72 -30.75 5.29
C ALA A 69 1.37 -30.22 5.83
N GLU A 70 0.97 -30.66 7.02
CA GLU A 70 -0.24 -30.15 7.70
C GLU A 70 0.03 -28.93 8.61
N HIS A 71 1.23 -28.40 8.60
CA HIS A 71 1.53 -27.20 9.39
C HIS A 71 0.72 -26.01 8.87
N PHE A 72 0.01 -25.32 9.77
CA PHE A 72 -0.92 -24.21 9.46
C PHE A 72 -0.34 -23.07 8.60
N GLN A 73 0.97 -22.99 8.46
CA GLN A 73 1.65 -22.01 7.60
C GLN A 73 1.85 -22.49 6.15
N LYS A 74 1.51 -23.72 5.81
CA LYS A 74 1.61 -24.21 4.44
C LYS A 74 0.56 -23.55 3.53
N PRO A 75 0.88 -23.34 2.25
CA PRO A 75 -0.08 -22.77 1.30
C PRO A 75 -1.40 -23.52 1.27
N THR A 76 -2.49 -22.79 1.13
CA THR A 76 -3.87 -23.27 0.90
C THR A 76 -4.59 -23.94 2.07
N LEU A 77 -3.93 -24.28 3.16
CA LEU A 77 -4.54 -25.11 4.21
C LEU A 77 -5.69 -24.38 4.92
N GLU A 78 -5.47 -23.15 5.33
CA GLU A 78 -6.50 -22.34 5.98
C GLU A 78 -7.63 -21.96 5.02
N TYR A 79 -7.33 -21.77 3.75
CA TYR A 79 -8.35 -21.57 2.73
C TYR A 79 -9.28 -22.77 2.64
N ASN A 80 -8.73 -23.98 2.52
CA ASN A 80 -9.51 -25.20 2.39
C ASN A 80 -10.32 -25.52 3.65
N ALA A 81 -9.75 -25.28 4.84
CA ALA A 81 -10.37 -25.60 6.11
C ALA A 81 -11.35 -24.54 6.61
N MET A 82 -11.05 -23.24 6.42
CA MET A 82 -11.68 -22.15 7.13
C MET A 82 -12.34 -21.10 6.23
N ILE A 83 -12.10 -21.11 4.92
CA ILE A 83 -12.68 -20.14 3.98
C ILE A 83 -13.64 -20.86 3.02
N TYR A 84 -13.16 -21.84 2.28
CA TYR A 84 -13.95 -22.54 1.28
C TYR A 84 -15.28 -23.13 1.79
N PRO A 85 -15.35 -23.73 3.00
CA PRO A 85 -16.62 -24.20 3.56
C PRO A 85 -17.64 -23.07 3.82
N LEU A 86 -17.19 -21.85 4.07
CA LEU A 86 -18.05 -20.71 4.37
C LEU A 86 -18.71 -20.08 3.13
N ARG A 87 -18.28 -20.43 1.91
CA ARG A 87 -18.76 -19.83 0.65
C ARG A 87 -20.27 -19.95 0.41
N ILE A 88 -20.94 -20.88 1.08
CA ILE A 88 -22.41 -21.05 1.01
C ILE A 88 -23.17 -20.02 1.85
N MET A 89 -22.48 -19.30 2.73
CA MET A 89 -23.08 -18.30 3.61
C MET A 89 -23.03 -16.91 2.92
N PRO A 90 -24.15 -16.21 2.78
CA PRO A 90 -24.11 -14.83 2.28
C PRO A 90 -23.40 -13.92 3.29
N ILE A 91 -22.50 -13.06 2.78
CA ILE A 91 -21.79 -12.07 3.57
C ILE A 91 -21.98 -10.67 2.98
N ALA A 92 -21.99 -9.66 3.85
CA ALA A 92 -22.04 -8.25 3.44
C ALA A 92 -20.66 -7.70 3.10
N GLY A 93 -19.59 -8.38 3.50
CA GLY A 93 -18.19 -7.99 3.25
C GLY A 93 -17.23 -8.76 4.13
N ALA A 94 -15.94 -8.52 3.93
CA ALA A 94 -14.86 -9.08 4.74
C ALA A 94 -14.01 -7.98 5.36
N ILE A 95 -13.48 -8.23 6.56
CA ILE A 95 -12.42 -7.45 7.17
C ILE A 95 -11.19 -8.34 7.37
N TRP A 96 -10.02 -7.85 6.98
CA TRP A 96 -8.77 -8.63 6.98
C TRP A 96 -7.69 -7.93 7.79
N TYR A 97 -7.02 -8.64 8.69
CA TYR A 97 -5.87 -8.14 9.43
C TYR A 97 -4.79 -9.21 9.51
N GLN A 98 -3.80 -9.13 8.66
CA GLN A 98 -2.67 -10.07 8.56
C GLN A 98 -1.55 -9.38 7.79
N GLY A 99 -0.34 -9.88 7.85
CA GLY A 99 0.80 -9.45 7.04
C GLY A 99 2.14 -9.67 7.74
N GLU A 100 2.15 -9.79 9.05
CA GLU A 100 3.34 -9.85 9.89
C GLU A 100 4.27 -11.01 9.48
N ASN A 101 3.70 -12.17 9.18
CA ASN A 101 4.48 -13.35 8.76
C ASN A 101 5.01 -13.25 7.31
N ASN A 102 4.51 -12.30 6.52
CA ASN A 102 4.97 -12.06 5.16
C ASN A 102 5.99 -10.90 5.05
N VAL A 103 6.43 -10.28 6.16
CA VAL A 103 7.34 -9.14 6.13
C VAL A 103 8.65 -9.47 5.41
N GLY A 104 9.20 -10.67 5.62
CA GLY A 104 10.39 -11.14 4.90
C GLY A 104 10.17 -11.43 3.41
N ASN A 105 8.89 -11.54 2.97
CA ASN A 105 8.50 -11.85 1.59
C ASN A 105 7.57 -10.77 1.01
N ASN A 106 7.85 -9.52 1.31
CA ASN A 106 7.01 -8.38 0.99
C ASN A 106 6.82 -8.14 -0.52
N VAL A 107 7.77 -8.54 -1.37
CA VAL A 107 7.69 -8.40 -2.83
C VAL A 107 6.57 -9.29 -3.42
N GLN A 108 6.41 -10.50 -2.89
CA GLN A 108 5.37 -11.44 -3.32
C GLN A 108 4.00 -11.09 -2.73
N TYR A 109 3.97 -10.34 -1.64
CA TYR A 109 2.74 -10.06 -0.90
C TYR A 109 1.69 -9.30 -1.73
N GLU A 110 2.09 -8.34 -2.56
CA GLU A 110 1.15 -7.58 -3.40
C GLU A 110 0.34 -8.49 -4.34
N PRO A 111 0.94 -9.27 -5.25
CA PRO A 111 0.17 -10.16 -6.13
C PRO A 111 -0.61 -11.22 -5.34
N LEU A 112 -0.05 -11.71 -4.23
CA LEU A 112 -0.70 -12.70 -3.39
C LEU A 112 -1.95 -12.13 -2.70
N PHE A 113 -1.87 -10.95 -2.12
CA PHE A 113 -3.00 -10.33 -1.44
C PHE A 113 -4.11 -9.88 -2.40
N LYS A 114 -3.74 -9.35 -3.56
CA LYS A 114 -4.72 -9.09 -4.64
C LYS A 114 -5.37 -10.40 -5.12
N GLY A 115 -4.58 -11.45 -5.25
CA GLY A 115 -5.06 -12.80 -5.57
C GLY A 115 -6.05 -13.35 -4.54
N LEU A 116 -5.75 -13.19 -3.24
CA LEU A 116 -6.63 -13.58 -2.14
C LEU A 116 -8.01 -12.89 -2.25
N ILE A 117 -8.02 -11.58 -2.42
CA ILE A 117 -9.27 -10.80 -2.51
C ILE A 117 -10.13 -11.28 -3.70
N ASN A 118 -9.51 -11.43 -4.87
CA ASN A 118 -10.20 -11.89 -6.08
C ASN A 118 -10.69 -13.33 -5.94
N ASN A 119 -9.87 -14.22 -5.38
CA ASN A 119 -10.22 -15.62 -5.14
C ASN A 119 -11.42 -15.76 -4.20
N TRP A 120 -11.45 -15.02 -3.11
CA TRP A 120 -12.61 -15.05 -2.22
C TRP A 120 -13.88 -14.51 -2.88
N ARG A 121 -13.79 -13.43 -3.63
CA ARG A 121 -14.90 -12.87 -4.41
C ARG A 121 -15.44 -13.87 -5.45
N GLU A 122 -14.53 -14.59 -6.11
CA GLU A 122 -14.87 -15.61 -7.08
C GLU A 122 -15.71 -16.74 -6.47
N ILE A 123 -15.26 -17.32 -5.35
CA ILE A 123 -15.99 -18.45 -4.71
C ILE A 123 -17.32 -18.02 -4.08
N TRP A 124 -17.51 -16.75 -3.73
CA TRP A 124 -18.80 -16.20 -3.32
C TRP A 124 -19.66 -15.72 -4.49
N GLY A 125 -19.10 -15.65 -5.72
CA GLY A 125 -19.79 -15.10 -6.89
C GLY A 125 -20.23 -13.65 -6.74
N ASN A 126 -19.52 -12.87 -5.92
CA ASN A 126 -19.91 -11.52 -5.53
C ASN A 126 -18.70 -10.63 -5.27
N ASN A 127 -18.71 -9.41 -5.85
CA ASN A 127 -17.70 -8.39 -5.59
C ASN A 127 -17.98 -7.65 -4.26
N PHE A 128 -18.04 -8.39 -3.16
CA PHE A 128 -18.30 -7.82 -1.84
C PHE A 128 -17.19 -6.86 -1.39
N PRO A 129 -17.50 -5.85 -0.53
CA PRO A 129 -16.53 -4.97 0.08
C PRO A 129 -15.47 -5.74 0.86
N PHE A 130 -14.20 -5.45 0.58
CA PHE A 130 -13.07 -6.04 1.29
C PHE A 130 -12.26 -4.94 1.98
N TYR A 131 -12.38 -4.83 3.30
CA TYR A 131 -11.66 -3.84 4.08
C TYR A 131 -10.53 -4.49 4.85
N PHE A 132 -9.36 -3.87 4.84
CA PHE A 132 -8.18 -4.47 5.45
C PHE A 132 -7.39 -3.49 6.30
N VAL A 133 -6.56 -4.04 7.17
CA VAL A 133 -5.71 -3.26 8.07
C VAL A 133 -4.29 -3.24 7.53
N GLN A 134 -3.77 -2.04 7.33
CA GLN A 134 -2.34 -1.83 7.11
C GLN A 134 -1.60 -2.01 8.43
N LEU A 135 -0.49 -2.76 8.42
CA LEU A 135 0.24 -3.16 9.62
C LEU A 135 0.69 -1.99 10.50
N ALA A 136 0.60 -2.20 11.78
CA ALA A 136 1.13 -1.34 12.83
C ALA A 136 2.66 -1.20 12.76
N GLY A 137 3.20 -0.18 13.44
CA GLY A 137 4.62 -0.10 13.74
C GLY A 137 5.03 -1.21 14.72
N TYR A 138 6.21 -1.78 14.50
CA TYR A 138 6.82 -2.78 15.37
C TYR A 138 8.35 -2.66 15.34
N GLN A 139 9.05 -3.10 16.38
CA GLN A 139 10.48 -2.96 16.63
C GLN A 139 10.88 -1.58 17.14
N GLN A 140 12.15 -1.41 17.45
CA GLN A 140 12.67 -0.15 17.98
C GLN A 140 12.70 0.95 16.89
N PRO A 141 12.35 2.19 17.23
CA PRO A 141 12.34 3.29 16.27
C PRO A 141 13.74 3.54 15.68
N VAL A 142 13.80 3.63 14.36
CA VAL A 142 14.99 4.04 13.61
C VAL A 142 14.64 5.26 12.77
N GLU A 143 15.40 6.33 12.93
CA GLU A 143 15.06 7.63 12.33
C GLU A 143 15.18 7.66 10.82
N VAL A 144 16.17 6.94 10.24
CA VAL A 144 16.40 6.82 8.79
C VAL A 144 16.57 5.35 8.44
N GLN A 145 15.52 4.74 7.91
CA GLN A 145 15.47 3.30 7.64
C GLN A 145 14.92 3.01 6.22
N PRO A 146 15.66 3.36 5.16
CA PRO A 146 15.19 3.20 3.79
C PRO A 146 14.93 1.74 3.39
N GLY A 147 15.61 0.78 4.02
CA GLY A 147 15.48 -0.66 3.77
C GLY A 147 14.44 -1.38 4.64
N SER A 148 13.53 -0.68 5.31
CA SER A 148 12.51 -1.29 6.16
C SER A 148 11.62 -2.28 5.38
N GLN A 149 11.62 -3.54 5.80
CA GLN A 149 10.76 -4.58 5.24
C GLN A 149 9.29 -4.40 5.69
N TRP A 150 9.07 -3.89 6.90
CA TRP A 150 7.74 -3.54 7.39
C TRP A 150 7.10 -2.42 6.58
N ALA A 151 7.87 -1.39 6.23
CA ALA A 151 7.40 -0.32 5.37
C ALA A 151 7.11 -0.84 3.95
N ALA A 152 7.95 -1.72 3.42
CA ALA A 152 7.73 -2.36 2.12
C ALA A 152 6.47 -3.22 2.11
N LEU A 153 6.19 -3.98 3.18
CA LEU A 153 4.95 -4.75 3.28
C LEU A 153 3.73 -3.83 3.40
N ARG A 154 3.77 -2.77 4.22
CA ARG A 154 2.69 -1.78 4.28
C ARG A 154 2.40 -1.15 2.93
N TRP A 155 3.44 -0.91 2.13
CA TRP A 155 3.29 -0.44 0.75
C TRP A 155 2.61 -1.48 -0.14
N ALA A 156 3.01 -2.75 -0.05
CA ALA A 156 2.38 -3.85 -0.77
C ALA A 156 0.89 -4.02 -0.38
N GLN A 157 0.55 -3.87 0.90
CA GLN A 157 -0.86 -3.83 1.35
C GLN A 157 -1.64 -2.69 0.68
N GLN A 158 -1.06 -1.49 0.63
CA GLN A 158 -1.70 -0.32 0.03
C GLN A 158 -2.00 -0.50 -1.46
N LYS A 159 -1.20 -1.28 -2.19
CA LYS A 159 -1.43 -1.62 -3.59
C LYS A 159 -2.72 -2.42 -3.84
N ALA A 160 -3.27 -3.06 -2.83
CA ALA A 160 -4.58 -3.71 -2.95
C ALA A 160 -5.75 -2.71 -3.10
N LEU A 161 -5.54 -1.41 -2.80
CA LEU A 161 -6.52 -0.35 -3.08
C LEU A 161 -6.74 -0.09 -4.58
N GLU A 162 -5.92 -0.67 -5.46
CA GLU A 162 -6.14 -0.65 -6.91
C GLU A 162 -7.31 -1.56 -7.33
N LEU A 163 -7.75 -2.47 -6.46
CA LEU A 163 -8.93 -3.30 -6.68
C LEU A 163 -10.19 -2.52 -6.29
N ASP A 164 -11.21 -2.63 -7.12
CA ASP A 164 -12.52 -2.05 -6.82
C ASP A 164 -13.09 -2.58 -5.51
N ASN A 165 -13.90 -1.75 -4.85
CA ASN A 165 -14.63 -2.12 -3.64
C ASN A 165 -13.72 -2.60 -2.50
N THR A 166 -12.54 -1.99 -2.37
CA THR A 166 -11.60 -2.18 -1.26
C THR A 166 -11.45 -0.92 -0.42
N GLY A 167 -10.97 -1.07 0.79
CA GLY A 167 -10.63 0.05 1.67
C GLY A 167 -9.61 -0.38 2.74
N MET A 168 -8.76 0.56 3.14
CA MET A 168 -7.68 0.28 4.08
C MET A 168 -7.75 1.18 5.30
N ALA A 169 -7.77 0.57 6.48
CA ALA A 169 -7.57 1.24 7.76
C ALA A 169 -6.12 1.04 8.21
N THR A 170 -5.35 2.11 8.38
CA THR A 170 -3.99 1.94 8.89
C THR A 170 -3.96 1.77 10.40
N ALA A 171 -3.03 0.96 10.89
CA ALA A 171 -2.70 0.81 12.30
C ALA A 171 -1.30 1.38 12.61
N VAL A 172 -0.72 2.15 11.71
CA VAL A 172 0.68 2.59 11.74
C VAL A 172 1.07 3.35 13.02
N ASP A 173 0.12 4.07 13.60
CA ASP A 173 0.28 4.92 14.79
C ASP A 173 -0.15 4.27 16.11
N VAL A 174 -0.66 3.04 16.07
CA VAL A 174 -1.13 2.31 17.26
C VAL A 174 -0.28 1.08 17.58
N GLY A 175 0.90 0.97 16.97
CA GLY A 175 1.86 -0.09 17.23
C GLY A 175 2.54 0.03 18.59
N GLU A 176 3.21 -1.05 18.99
CA GLU A 176 4.04 -1.13 20.20
C GLU A 176 5.43 -1.65 19.82
N THR A 177 6.48 -1.08 20.40
CA THR A 177 7.87 -1.42 20.02
C THR A 177 8.22 -2.87 20.34
N ASP A 178 7.70 -3.40 21.43
CA ASP A 178 8.08 -4.70 21.98
C ASP A 178 6.98 -5.77 21.83
N ASP A 179 5.80 -5.37 21.31
CA ASP A 179 4.70 -6.29 21.07
C ASP A 179 4.17 -6.12 19.65
N ILE A 180 4.30 -7.18 18.85
CA ILE A 180 3.79 -7.24 17.47
C ILE A 180 2.26 -7.14 17.40
N HIS A 181 1.56 -7.32 18.53
CA HIS A 181 0.11 -7.32 18.65
C HIS A 181 -0.40 -6.03 19.30
N PRO A 182 -0.68 -4.97 18.53
CA PRO A 182 -1.16 -3.70 19.09
C PRO A 182 -2.41 -3.89 19.96
N LYS A 183 -2.39 -3.33 21.15
CA LYS A 183 -3.51 -3.47 22.12
C LYS A 183 -4.71 -2.61 21.75
N ASN A 184 -4.50 -1.49 21.06
CA ASN A 184 -5.57 -0.56 20.67
C ASN A 184 -6.42 -1.06 19.48
N LYS A 185 -7.09 -2.19 19.66
CA LYS A 185 -7.99 -2.77 18.64
C LYS A 185 -9.25 -1.94 18.43
N GLN A 186 -9.64 -1.10 19.40
CA GLN A 186 -10.82 -0.26 19.26
C GLN A 186 -10.63 0.82 18.19
N GLU A 187 -9.49 1.47 18.16
CA GLU A 187 -9.21 2.49 17.14
C GLU A 187 -9.14 1.89 15.74
N VAL A 188 -8.46 0.76 15.58
CA VAL A 188 -8.40 0.06 14.29
C VAL A 188 -9.80 -0.34 13.81
N ALA A 189 -10.64 -0.86 14.71
CA ALA A 189 -12.02 -1.22 14.42
C ALA A 189 -12.88 0.02 14.06
N ARG A 190 -12.68 1.15 14.75
CA ARG A 190 -13.33 2.42 14.41
C ARG A 190 -12.99 2.82 12.97
N ARG A 191 -11.71 2.81 12.58
CA ARG A 191 -11.27 3.15 11.21
C ARG A 191 -11.89 2.22 10.16
N LEU A 192 -11.92 0.91 10.41
CA LEU A 192 -12.61 -0.05 9.53
C LEU A 192 -14.11 0.24 9.44
N SER A 193 -14.76 0.62 10.55
CA SER A 193 -16.19 0.90 10.56
C SER A 193 -16.53 2.18 9.79
N LEU A 194 -15.66 3.19 9.77
CA LEU A 194 -15.85 4.38 8.92
C LEU A 194 -15.89 4.02 7.45
N LEU A 195 -14.97 3.15 7.00
CA LEU A 195 -14.97 2.63 5.62
C LEU A 195 -16.28 1.93 5.28
N ALA A 196 -16.73 1.01 6.15
CA ALA A 196 -17.96 0.26 5.93
C ALA A 196 -19.19 1.16 5.95
N LEU A 197 -19.31 2.05 6.92
CA LEU A 197 -20.46 2.96 7.04
C LEU A 197 -20.58 3.85 5.80
N LYS A 198 -19.49 4.40 5.31
CA LYS A 198 -19.51 5.24 4.12
C LYS A 198 -19.73 4.46 2.83
N ASN A 199 -18.87 3.47 2.58
CA ASN A 199 -18.78 2.85 1.25
C ASN A 199 -19.72 1.66 1.06
N THR A 200 -20.15 0.99 2.16
CA THR A 200 -21.11 -0.11 2.10
C THR A 200 -22.53 0.36 2.48
N TYR A 201 -22.65 1.19 3.51
CA TYR A 201 -23.95 1.58 4.07
C TYR A 201 -24.40 3.00 3.67
N GLY A 202 -23.59 3.75 2.89
CA GLY A 202 -24.01 4.99 2.24
C GLY A 202 -24.06 6.24 3.13
N PHE A 203 -23.37 6.27 4.28
CA PHE A 203 -23.28 7.47 5.13
C PHE A 203 -22.29 8.47 4.53
N THR A 204 -22.77 9.35 3.65
CA THR A 204 -21.94 10.29 2.87
C THR A 204 -21.26 11.38 3.70
N ASP A 205 -21.75 11.67 4.88
CA ASP A 205 -21.21 12.62 5.85
C ASP A 205 -19.98 12.13 6.61
N ILE A 206 -19.65 10.84 6.48
CA ILE A 206 -18.48 10.24 7.13
C ILE A 206 -17.22 10.54 6.33
N ILE A 207 -16.18 11.00 7.03
CA ILE A 207 -14.81 11.09 6.50
C ILE A 207 -14.10 9.78 6.86
N ASP A 208 -13.82 8.96 5.85
CA ASP A 208 -13.25 7.61 5.98
C ASP A 208 -11.77 7.53 5.59
N LYS A 209 -11.21 8.63 5.04
CA LYS A 209 -9.81 8.71 4.59
C LYS A 209 -9.09 9.90 5.19
N ALA A 210 -7.80 9.74 5.44
CA ALA A 210 -6.89 10.83 5.72
C ALA A 210 -6.55 11.60 4.44
N PRO A 211 -5.97 12.82 4.54
CA PRO A 211 -5.43 13.53 3.40
C PRO A 211 -4.36 12.70 2.67
N GLU A 212 -4.48 12.63 1.36
CA GLU A 212 -3.56 11.91 0.48
C GLU A 212 -2.57 12.89 -0.16
N LEU A 213 -1.33 12.45 -0.43
CA LEU A 213 -0.38 13.23 -1.20
C LEU A 213 -0.93 13.41 -2.64
N LYS A 214 -1.17 14.66 -3.02
CA LYS A 214 -1.74 15.02 -4.31
C LYS A 214 -0.67 15.40 -5.34
N SER A 215 0.32 16.15 -4.90
CA SER A 215 1.42 16.56 -5.77
C SER A 215 2.68 16.86 -4.95
N TYR A 216 3.83 16.81 -5.63
CA TYR A 216 5.10 17.18 -5.03
C TYR A 216 6.02 17.84 -6.06
N SER A 217 6.95 18.67 -5.58
CA SER A 217 8.02 19.25 -6.40
C SER A 217 9.33 19.25 -5.64
N PHE A 218 10.43 19.16 -6.38
CA PHE A 218 11.78 19.15 -5.83
C PHE A 218 12.56 20.37 -6.30
N THR A 219 13.21 21.04 -5.35
CA THR A 219 14.14 22.15 -5.60
C THR A 219 15.43 21.89 -4.84
N ASN A 220 16.40 22.82 -4.90
CA ASN A 220 17.65 22.63 -4.17
C ASN A 220 17.41 22.36 -2.68
N ARG A 221 17.76 21.16 -2.20
CA ARG A 221 17.64 20.70 -0.82
C ARG A 221 16.21 20.68 -0.24
N LYS A 222 15.18 20.87 -1.06
CA LYS A 222 13.80 21.02 -0.57
C LYS A 222 12.82 20.23 -1.45
N ALA A 223 11.87 19.60 -0.80
CA ALA A 223 10.65 19.07 -1.41
C ALA A 223 9.45 19.88 -0.90
N VAL A 224 8.50 20.17 -1.76
CA VAL A 224 7.19 20.73 -1.41
C VAL A 224 6.15 19.68 -1.71
N LEU A 225 5.34 19.33 -0.71
CA LEU A 225 4.34 18.27 -0.76
C LEU A 225 2.96 18.89 -0.51
N THR A 226 2.02 18.71 -1.44
CA THR A 226 0.66 19.22 -1.32
C THR A 226 -0.31 18.05 -1.14
N PHE A 227 -1.19 18.15 -0.15
CA PHE A 227 -2.16 17.14 0.20
C PHE A 227 -3.57 17.51 -0.26
N SER A 228 -4.43 16.51 -0.34
CA SER A 228 -5.81 16.65 -0.84
C SER A 228 -6.78 17.39 0.08
N ALA A 229 -6.40 17.57 1.36
CA ALA A 229 -7.19 18.21 2.40
C ALA A 229 -6.30 18.77 3.51
N PRO A 230 -6.83 19.59 4.42
CA PRO A 230 -6.09 20.11 5.57
C PRO A 230 -5.47 19.03 6.45
N LEU A 231 -4.27 19.34 6.95
CA LEU A 231 -3.47 18.50 7.82
C LEU A 231 -3.52 19.00 9.26
N THR A 232 -3.57 18.07 10.18
CA THR A 232 -3.36 18.30 11.61
C THR A 232 -2.04 17.67 12.03
N VAL A 233 -1.18 18.45 12.69
CA VAL A 233 0.06 17.97 13.30
C VAL A 233 -0.20 17.66 14.76
N LYS A 234 0.03 16.42 15.20
CA LYS A 234 -0.22 15.99 16.58
C LYS A 234 1.08 15.86 17.39
N GLU A 235 0.93 15.87 18.71
CA GLU A 235 1.97 15.65 19.74
C GLU A 235 3.03 16.74 19.84
N VAL A 236 3.58 17.21 18.71
CA VAL A 236 4.59 18.28 18.66
C VAL A 236 4.23 19.27 17.56
N ALA A 237 4.77 20.49 17.64
CA ALA A 237 4.41 21.58 16.74
C ALA A 237 4.87 21.40 15.28
N LEU A 238 5.85 20.55 15.03
CA LEU A 238 6.41 20.35 13.70
C LEU A 238 6.10 18.95 13.14
N PRO A 239 5.81 18.85 11.82
CA PRO A 239 5.69 17.56 11.16
C PRO A 239 6.99 16.75 11.27
N ARG A 240 6.85 15.42 11.40
CA ARG A 240 7.97 14.47 11.47
C ARG A 240 7.65 13.18 10.69
N GLY A 241 8.62 12.26 10.61
CA GLY A 241 8.48 10.98 9.94
C GLY A 241 8.91 10.99 8.46
N PHE A 242 9.64 12.02 8.03
CA PHE A 242 10.13 12.15 6.65
C PHE A 242 11.60 11.80 6.52
N ILE A 243 11.94 11.06 5.46
CA ILE A 243 13.31 10.87 4.97
C ILE A 243 13.39 11.29 3.51
N MET A 244 14.55 11.82 3.10
CA MET A 244 14.81 12.32 1.76
C MET A 244 15.98 11.56 1.15
N GLN A 245 15.86 11.17 -0.11
CA GLN A 245 16.97 10.62 -0.87
C GLN A 245 17.76 11.76 -1.55
N THR A 246 19.04 11.84 -1.24
CA THR A 246 19.95 12.82 -1.81
C THR A 246 20.27 12.50 -3.27
N PRO A 247 20.85 13.45 -4.04
CA PRO A 247 21.32 13.18 -5.41
C PRO A 247 22.38 12.07 -5.51
N THR A 248 23.07 11.76 -4.41
CA THR A 248 24.05 10.67 -4.34
C THR A 248 23.44 9.32 -3.95
N GLY A 249 22.11 9.25 -3.78
CA GLY A 249 21.39 8.03 -3.42
C GLY A 249 21.29 7.74 -1.92
N GLN A 250 21.97 8.49 -1.07
CA GLN A 250 21.90 8.36 0.38
C GLN A 250 20.57 8.89 0.92
N PHE A 251 20.07 8.29 2.01
CA PHE A 251 18.90 8.83 2.70
C PHE A 251 19.31 9.63 3.94
N VAL A 252 18.64 10.74 4.13
CA VAL A 252 18.81 11.64 5.28
C VAL A 252 17.46 11.98 5.91
N LYS A 253 17.48 12.38 7.17
CA LYS A 253 16.29 12.89 7.86
C LYS A 253 15.80 14.18 7.20
N GLY A 254 14.51 14.28 6.93
CA GLY A 254 13.83 15.48 6.49
C GLY A 254 13.45 16.39 7.66
N ARG A 255 13.74 17.70 7.54
CA ARG A 255 13.23 18.73 8.44
C ARG A 255 12.01 19.37 7.81
N CYS A 256 10.89 19.37 8.54
CA CYS A 256 9.60 19.72 7.98
C CYS A 256 9.10 21.07 8.51
N THR A 257 8.38 21.78 7.65
CA THR A 257 7.63 22.99 7.98
C THR A 257 6.26 22.90 7.34
N LEU A 258 5.21 23.20 8.10
CA LEU A 258 3.87 23.35 7.54
C LEU A 258 3.79 24.75 6.91
N GLU A 259 3.70 24.83 5.59
CA GLU A 259 3.66 26.10 4.84
C GLU A 259 2.25 26.73 4.90
N ASN A 260 1.24 25.88 4.86
CA ASN A 260 -0.17 26.19 5.06
C ASN A 260 -0.89 24.91 5.51
N ASP A 261 -2.20 24.95 5.63
CA ASP A 261 -3.04 23.85 6.14
C ASP A 261 -2.93 22.52 5.35
N SER A 262 -2.53 22.56 4.10
CA SER A 262 -2.44 21.37 3.22
C SER A 262 -1.08 21.20 2.53
N THR A 263 -0.08 22.03 2.84
CA THR A 263 1.22 22.00 2.18
C THR A 263 2.37 21.95 3.18
N ILE A 264 3.24 20.97 3.01
CA ILE A 264 4.46 20.77 3.81
C ILE A 264 5.68 20.95 2.94
N SER A 265 6.68 21.68 3.45
CA SER A 265 8.03 21.61 2.91
C SER A 265 8.90 20.69 3.76
N VAL A 266 9.70 19.89 3.07
CA VAL A 266 10.70 18.99 3.67
C VAL A 266 12.08 19.40 3.14
N SER A 267 13.00 19.67 4.03
CA SER A 267 14.37 20.10 3.68
C SER A 267 15.42 19.17 4.27
N GLY A 268 16.56 19.05 3.59
CA GLY A 268 17.67 18.19 4.02
C GLY A 268 19.02 18.92 3.98
N THR A 269 20.02 18.30 4.61
CA THR A 269 21.41 18.82 4.65
C THR A 269 22.25 18.10 3.58
N PHE A 270 22.10 18.52 2.31
CA PHE A 270 22.85 18.04 1.14
C PHE A 270 22.86 19.12 0.06
N THR A 271 23.53 18.91 -1.07
CA THR A 271 23.54 19.83 -2.22
C THR A 271 22.72 19.22 -3.36
N GLY A 272 21.96 20.04 -4.09
CA GLY A 272 21.11 19.62 -5.20
C GLY A 272 19.66 19.31 -4.79
N ALA A 273 18.84 18.94 -5.76
CA ALA A 273 17.45 18.53 -5.53
C ALA A 273 17.39 17.09 -5.00
N PRO A 274 16.49 16.75 -4.08
CA PRO A 274 16.31 15.35 -3.67
C PRO A 274 15.81 14.49 -4.85
N ILE A 275 16.11 13.18 -4.81
CA ILE A 275 15.59 12.22 -5.79
C ILE A 275 14.19 11.77 -5.37
N SER A 276 13.97 11.58 -4.06
CA SER A 276 12.70 11.13 -3.52
C SER A 276 12.49 11.58 -2.07
N VAL A 277 11.25 11.51 -1.64
CA VAL A 277 10.82 11.68 -0.24
C VAL A 277 9.97 10.48 0.15
N ARG A 278 10.15 10.01 1.38
CA ARG A 278 9.29 8.99 1.99
C ARG A 278 8.76 9.48 3.33
N TYR A 279 7.51 9.16 3.60
CA TYR A 279 6.84 9.45 4.87
C TYR A 279 6.47 8.15 5.58
N ASN A 280 6.71 8.07 6.88
CA ASN A 280 6.45 6.88 7.71
C ASN A 280 7.09 5.59 7.16
N TRP A 281 8.25 5.72 6.53
CA TRP A 281 8.99 4.61 5.95
C TRP A 281 10.02 4.07 6.94
N ALA A 282 9.55 3.29 7.90
CA ALA A 282 10.36 2.63 8.94
C ALA A 282 9.61 1.41 9.50
N ASP A 283 10.28 0.53 10.23
CA ASP A 283 9.64 -0.57 10.94
C ASP A 283 8.68 -0.04 12.01
N PHE A 284 9.13 0.91 12.82
CA PHE A 284 8.30 1.68 13.76
C PHE A 284 8.29 3.16 13.36
N PRO A 285 7.32 3.58 12.54
CA PRO A 285 7.24 4.98 12.10
C PRO A 285 6.77 5.91 13.22
N ASN A 286 7.20 7.17 13.15
CA ASN A 286 6.91 8.20 14.12
C ASN A 286 6.26 9.46 13.53
N GLY A 287 5.67 9.34 12.34
CA GLY A 287 4.97 10.45 11.70
C GLY A 287 3.74 10.88 12.47
N ASN A 288 3.43 12.16 12.40
CA ASN A 288 2.41 12.81 13.21
C ASN A 288 1.42 13.65 12.41
N LEU A 289 1.25 13.32 11.13
CA LEU A 289 0.27 13.97 10.27
C LEU A 289 -1.06 13.23 10.29
N TYR A 290 -2.13 13.98 10.47
CA TYR A 290 -3.50 13.49 10.52
C TYR A 290 -4.41 14.38 9.68
N GLY A 291 -5.55 13.86 9.30
CA GLY A 291 -6.68 14.60 8.79
C GLY A 291 -7.76 14.79 9.83
N GLU A 292 -8.92 15.24 9.37
CA GLU A 292 -10.15 15.21 10.18
C GLU A 292 -10.49 13.78 10.63
N ASN A 293 -11.28 13.64 11.67
CA ASN A 293 -11.62 12.36 12.32
C ASN A 293 -10.40 11.59 12.86
N ASP A 294 -9.29 12.28 13.09
CA ASP A 294 -8.08 11.68 13.65
C ASP A 294 -7.52 10.52 12.82
N LEU A 295 -7.72 10.56 11.50
CA LEU A 295 -7.16 9.56 10.59
C LEU A 295 -5.72 9.92 10.25
N PRO A 296 -4.73 9.03 10.51
CA PRO A 296 -3.33 9.31 10.18
C PRO A 296 -3.09 9.26 8.69
N VAL A 297 -2.27 10.19 8.19
CA VAL A 297 -1.79 10.15 6.81
C VAL A 297 -1.02 8.86 6.57
N LEU A 298 -1.37 8.16 5.50
CA LEU A 298 -0.78 6.88 5.14
C LEU A 298 0.72 7.01 4.85
N PRO A 299 1.53 6.00 5.15
CA PRO A 299 2.90 5.91 4.65
C PRO A 299 2.94 6.04 3.12
N PHE A 300 3.89 6.80 2.61
CA PHE A 300 4.09 6.93 1.17
C PHE A 300 5.56 7.08 0.79
N ARG A 301 5.82 6.89 -0.52
CA ARG A 301 7.13 7.13 -1.15
C ARG A 301 6.94 7.71 -2.55
N THR A 302 7.67 8.77 -2.88
CA THR A 302 7.55 9.43 -4.19
C THR A 302 8.32 8.72 -5.30
N ASP A 303 9.25 7.85 -4.97
CA ASP A 303 10.07 7.10 -5.92
C ASP A 303 9.37 5.89 -6.56
N GLN A 304 8.11 5.59 -6.19
CA GLN A 304 7.28 4.54 -6.77
C GLN A 304 5.81 4.96 -6.92
N MET A 305 5.53 6.24 -6.99
CA MET A 305 4.18 6.73 -7.25
C MET A 305 4.00 6.96 -8.75
N ASP A 306 3.51 5.93 -9.45
CA ASP A 306 3.07 6.07 -10.83
C ASP A 306 1.87 7.02 -10.88
N GLY A 307 2.00 8.13 -11.63
CA GLY A 307 0.88 9.04 -11.89
C GLY A 307 0.68 10.20 -10.89
N VAL A 308 1.42 10.31 -9.82
CA VAL A 308 1.56 11.60 -9.16
C VAL A 308 2.47 12.43 -10.07
N LEU A 309 1.85 13.32 -10.83
CA LEU A 309 2.55 14.26 -11.67
C LEU A 309 3.62 14.93 -10.81
N ASN A 310 4.90 14.56 -11.04
CA ASN A 310 5.93 15.53 -10.82
C ASN A 310 5.40 16.79 -11.49
N SER A 311 5.05 17.81 -10.72
CA SER A 311 4.94 19.14 -11.29
C SER A 311 6.36 19.58 -11.63
N ILE A 312 6.94 18.98 -12.67
CA ILE A 312 7.59 19.82 -13.64
C ILE A 312 6.49 20.84 -13.90
N GLU A 313 6.69 22.09 -13.51
CA GLU A 313 5.92 23.15 -14.12
C GLU A 313 5.78 22.72 -15.57
N THR A 314 4.55 22.35 -15.97
CA THR A 314 4.19 22.46 -17.35
C THR A 314 4.39 23.95 -17.57
N VAL A 315 5.56 24.33 -18.01
CA VAL A 315 5.71 25.51 -18.82
C VAL A 315 4.56 25.30 -19.79
N LYS A 316 3.48 26.07 -19.61
CA LYS A 316 2.44 26.18 -20.62
C LYS A 316 3.22 26.61 -21.84
N THR A 317 3.70 25.65 -22.61
CA THR A 317 4.05 25.91 -23.98
C THR A 317 2.74 26.27 -24.57
N ASP A 318 2.56 27.56 -24.78
CA ASP A 318 1.52 28.04 -25.67
C ASP A 318 1.55 27.12 -26.88
N SER A 319 0.39 26.65 -27.29
CA SER A 319 0.15 25.63 -28.31
C SER A 319 0.69 25.97 -29.71
N ASN A 320 1.72 26.80 -29.81
CA ASN A 320 2.41 27.30 -31.01
C ASN A 320 3.91 27.01 -31.04
N ASP A 321 4.50 26.38 -30.02
CA ASP A 321 5.92 26.03 -30.09
C ASP A 321 6.10 24.85 -31.05
N LYS A 322 6.72 25.14 -32.20
CA LYS A 322 7.08 24.18 -33.23
C LYS A 322 8.21 23.24 -32.80
N THR A 323 8.84 23.47 -31.65
CA THR A 323 10.01 22.72 -31.19
C THR A 323 9.77 22.02 -29.85
N VAL A 324 10.36 20.86 -29.67
CA VAL A 324 10.27 20.03 -28.47
C VAL A 324 11.62 19.46 -28.07
N ASP A 325 11.82 19.21 -26.79
CA ASP A 325 12.95 18.43 -26.30
C ASP A 325 12.66 16.93 -26.41
N VAL A 326 13.67 16.15 -26.74
CA VAL A 326 13.63 14.68 -26.75
C VAL A 326 14.51 14.15 -25.63
N VAL A 327 13.91 13.33 -24.78
CA VAL A 327 14.54 12.80 -23.57
C VAL A 327 14.41 11.29 -23.54
N THR A 328 15.41 10.58 -23.07
CA THR A 328 15.30 9.15 -22.80
C THR A 328 14.40 8.88 -21.58
N THR A 329 13.95 7.66 -21.38
CA THR A 329 13.07 7.29 -20.26
C THR A 329 13.74 7.42 -18.89
N ASP A 330 15.08 7.48 -18.84
CA ASP A 330 15.91 7.75 -17.66
C ASP A 330 16.26 9.24 -17.46
N GLY A 331 15.69 10.13 -18.31
CA GLY A 331 15.78 11.58 -18.13
C GLY A 331 16.96 12.25 -18.82
N VAL A 332 17.72 11.55 -19.68
CA VAL A 332 18.83 12.16 -20.44
C VAL A 332 18.28 12.89 -21.66
N VAL A 333 18.59 14.18 -21.79
CA VAL A 333 18.21 14.98 -22.97
C VAL A 333 19.08 14.56 -24.15
N VAL A 334 18.48 14.00 -25.19
CA VAL A 334 19.17 13.57 -26.43
C VAL A 334 19.08 14.59 -27.55
N ARG A 335 18.04 15.44 -27.53
CA ARG A 335 17.89 16.59 -28.42
C ARG A 335 17.18 17.73 -27.70
N ARG A 336 17.59 18.96 -27.96
CA ARG A 336 16.92 20.17 -27.49
C ARG A 336 16.35 20.97 -28.67
N ASN A 337 15.18 21.56 -28.46
CA ASN A 337 14.52 22.41 -29.45
C ASN A 337 14.39 21.75 -30.84
N ALA A 338 14.13 20.45 -30.87
CA ALA A 338 13.93 19.71 -32.12
C ALA A 338 12.53 20.05 -32.70
N ASP A 339 12.45 20.20 -34.02
CA ASP A 339 11.14 20.32 -34.68
C ASP A 339 10.29 19.08 -34.37
N HIS A 340 9.08 19.30 -33.92
CA HIS A 340 8.19 18.22 -33.47
C HIS A 340 7.96 17.14 -34.53
N SER A 341 7.95 17.54 -35.83
CA SER A 341 7.71 16.62 -36.95
C SER A 341 8.92 15.69 -37.24
N SER A 342 10.12 16.06 -36.81
CA SER A 342 11.37 15.33 -37.06
C SER A 342 12.13 14.97 -35.78
N ALA A 343 11.51 15.18 -34.64
CA ALA A 343 12.16 15.05 -33.31
C ALA A 343 12.85 13.70 -33.07
N THR A 344 12.31 12.61 -33.61
CA THR A 344 12.82 11.25 -33.45
C THR A 344 13.65 10.74 -34.62
N SER A 345 13.75 11.50 -35.72
CA SER A 345 14.45 11.07 -36.93
C SER A 345 15.94 10.79 -36.67
N GLY A 346 16.41 9.58 -37.01
CA GLY A 346 17.80 9.17 -36.84
C GLY A 346 18.24 8.93 -35.39
N LEU A 347 17.30 8.79 -34.45
CA LEU A 347 17.60 8.25 -33.13
C LEU A 347 17.71 6.73 -33.18
N PRO A 348 18.53 6.10 -32.33
CA PRO A 348 18.56 4.66 -32.16
C PRO A 348 17.18 4.09 -31.78
N GLU A 349 16.98 2.79 -32.04
CA GLU A 349 15.77 2.09 -31.56
C GLU A 349 15.65 2.22 -30.06
N GLY A 350 14.47 2.59 -29.60
CA GLY A 350 14.26 2.80 -28.17
C GLY A 350 12.98 3.59 -27.86
N VAL A 351 12.75 3.81 -26.57
CA VAL A 351 11.61 4.59 -26.10
C VAL A 351 12.10 5.97 -25.64
N TYR A 352 11.48 7.01 -26.17
CA TYR A 352 11.82 8.40 -25.88
C TYR A 352 10.59 9.18 -25.42
N ILE A 353 10.84 10.26 -24.70
CA ILE A 353 9.81 11.25 -24.35
C ILE A 353 10.04 12.46 -25.27
N VAL A 354 9.07 12.77 -26.09
CA VAL A 354 9.08 13.89 -27.06
C VAL A 354 8.04 14.91 -26.59
N GLY A 355 8.53 16.00 -26.02
CA GLY A 355 7.66 16.92 -25.29
C GLY A 355 6.94 16.19 -24.13
N SER A 356 5.63 16.03 -24.22
CA SER A 356 4.81 15.32 -23.22
C SER A 356 4.41 13.89 -23.61
N LYS A 357 4.89 13.39 -24.76
CA LYS A 357 4.43 12.08 -25.32
C LYS A 357 5.54 11.05 -25.30
N LYS A 358 5.21 9.81 -24.94
CA LYS A 358 6.08 8.66 -25.05
C LYS A 358 6.04 8.11 -26.49
N VAL A 359 7.20 8.01 -27.15
CA VAL A 359 7.32 7.61 -28.56
C VAL A 359 8.28 6.44 -28.65
N LEU A 360 7.88 5.38 -29.36
CA LEU A 360 8.73 4.24 -29.71
C LEU A 360 9.38 4.50 -31.07
N VAL A 361 10.70 4.56 -31.09
CA VAL A 361 11.53 4.59 -32.31
C VAL A 361 11.87 3.13 -32.63
N LYS A 362 11.48 2.66 -33.83
CA LYS A 362 11.73 1.31 -34.34
C LYS A 362 12.86 1.31 -35.34
#